data_d322a1038ea1f97c5e414788bee84cdb
#
_entry.id   d322a1038ea1f97c5e414788bee84cdb
#
_cell.length_a   1.000
_cell.length_b   1.000
_cell.length_c   1.000
_cell.angle_alpha   90.00
_cell.angle_beta   90.00
_cell.angle_gamma   90.00
#
_symmetry.space_group_name_H-M   'P 1'
#
loop_
_entity.id
_entity.type
_entity.pdbx_description
1 polymer ?
#
loop_
_entity_poly.entity_id
_entity_poly.type
_entity_poly.pdbx_seq_one_letter_code
_entity_poly.pdbx_strand_id
1 'polypeptide(L)'
;MPPPIPTKLPSRVLPSTAAVGTFGTFGPSGALRVLCAILVLVTFGACKRSGGSAEGGGSNEAPQQSIRISFGVQDSTISCATGGILVRELGLLDKYLPKTGRYANTRYQIEWKSFTSGPPITTDMVAGKIDIGLMGDFPSVANADAFKAAGKRSVYTAVIAGSVDGGGNAILVPADSPVESLSDLKGKQISVPFGSSAHGTLLRAVRELGWDPEKDITLVSQSPEVGGTSLRTHKIDAHADFVPYTELFPFRKYARKIYDGSSAHVPTSVGVVITSDFAERHPEIVVAYLRATFEADRLFTDDPEKYSELVQKVSGVEAEVVYMFQGPAGIQRRDYSLKPEFRKGLETAVATFAQLKKTVSVDVNTFVDDRYVRQAAKESGLDYDAHLADYAPLPITAPDAATGRPITDPKLAAQIWVKDEPKVRAYATIGAAFTALSELASSGKTARATYVHDRNTGLKLLADFAYYVRGEGSEIAAFLLKKDAETWSRAHKGAAPARFDDVRGKSVAVAK
;
A
#
# COMPACT_ATOMS: atom_id res chain seq x y z
N MET A 1 47.81 -11.72 23.48
CA MET A 1 48.39 -11.90 22.15
C MET A 1 47.73 -13.06 21.51
N PRO A 2 46.91 -12.88 20.49
CA PRO A 2 46.43 -13.98 19.62
C PRO A 2 47.35 -14.14 18.41
N PRO A 3 47.42 -15.34 17.78
CA PRO A 3 48.33 -15.63 16.68
C PRO A 3 47.83 -15.10 15.33
N PRO A 4 48.69 -14.94 14.32
CA PRO A 4 48.41 -14.26 13.07
C PRO A 4 47.67 -15.15 12.04
N ILE A 5 46.86 -14.48 11.22
CA ILE A 5 46.06 -15.03 10.11
C ILE A 5 46.99 -15.17 8.87
N PRO A 6 46.93 -16.29 8.12
CA PRO A 6 47.69 -16.42 6.88
C PRO A 6 46.93 -15.80 5.68
N THR A 7 47.65 -14.91 4.98
CA THR A 7 47.32 -14.42 3.63
C THR A 7 47.76 -15.41 2.56
N LYS A 8 46.84 -15.85 1.68
CA LYS A 8 47.03 -16.03 0.22
C LYS A 8 45.89 -16.85 -0.38
N LEU A 9 45.11 -16.23 -1.24
CA LEU A 9 44.24 -16.87 -2.22
C LEU A 9 44.93 -16.88 -3.58
N PRO A 10 44.83 -17.94 -4.38
CA PRO A 10 45.37 -17.97 -5.73
C PRO A 10 44.33 -17.43 -6.75
N SER A 11 44.82 -16.54 -7.60
CA SER A 11 44.20 -16.02 -8.81
C SER A 11 43.99 -17.14 -9.85
N ARG A 12 42.77 -17.35 -10.32
CA ARG A 12 42.49 -18.04 -11.58
C ARG A 12 42.06 -17.04 -12.63
N VAL A 13 42.89 -16.87 -13.63
CA VAL A 13 42.66 -16.19 -14.89
C VAL A 13 41.85 -17.10 -15.80
N LEU A 14 40.79 -16.61 -16.43
CA LEU A 14 40.12 -17.21 -17.58
C LEU A 14 40.23 -16.25 -18.77
N PRO A 15 40.42 -16.74 -19.99
CA PRO A 15 40.80 -15.94 -21.14
C PRO A 15 39.57 -15.31 -21.83
N SER A 16 39.80 -14.08 -22.29
CA SER A 16 39.01 -13.30 -23.25
C SER A 16 39.09 -13.91 -24.64
N THR A 17 37.95 -14.07 -25.32
CA THR A 17 37.90 -14.09 -26.79
C THR A 17 36.83 -13.13 -27.26
N ALA A 18 37.30 -12.04 -27.84
CA ALA A 18 36.53 -11.12 -28.63
C ALA A 18 36.36 -11.70 -30.05
N ALA A 19 35.15 -11.61 -30.60
CA ALA A 19 34.91 -11.69 -32.04
C ALA A 19 34.06 -10.52 -32.49
N VAL A 20 34.70 -9.60 -33.20
CA VAL A 20 34.11 -8.50 -33.93
C VAL A 20 33.61 -9.06 -35.28
N GLY A 21 32.32 -8.84 -35.60
CA GLY A 21 31.70 -9.17 -36.86
C GLY A 21 31.06 -7.92 -37.46
N THR A 22 31.60 -7.52 -38.60
CA THR A 22 31.36 -6.32 -39.37
C THR A 22 29.99 -6.24 -40.05
N PHE A 23 29.48 -5.02 -40.18
CA PHE A 23 28.32 -4.60 -40.98
C PHE A 23 28.42 -4.97 -42.45
N GLY A 24 27.33 -5.47 -43.02
CA GLY A 24 27.10 -5.59 -44.47
C GLY A 24 25.70 -5.08 -44.83
N THR A 25 25.68 -3.97 -45.53
CA THR A 25 24.50 -3.38 -46.18
C THR A 25 24.20 -4.10 -47.48
N PHE A 26 22.93 -4.51 -47.72
CA PHE A 26 22.42 -4.76 -49.06
C PHE A 26 20.96 -4.30 -49.20
N GLY A 27 20.70 -3.52 -50.21
CA GLY A 27 19.45 -2.94 -50.65
C GLY A 27 18.57 -3.91 -51.49
N PRO A 28 17.45 -3.40 -52.03
CA PRO A 28 16.26 -4.18 -52.32
C PRO A 28 16.19 -4.65 -53.78
N SER A 29 15.69 -5.87 -54.00
CA SER A 29 14.87 -6.23 -55.15
C SER A 29 14.57 -7.75 -55.23
N GLY A 30 13.37 -8.10 -55.65
CA GLY A 30 13.08 -9.42 -56.22
C GLY A 30 11.87 -10.13 -55.63
N ALA A 31 10.70 -9.84 -56.20
CA ALA A 31 9.47 -10.63 -56.02
C ALA A 31 9.62 -12.04 -56.62
N LEU A 32 9.18 -13.07 -55.86
CA LEU A 32 8.73 -14.31 -56.52
C LEU A 32 7.60 -14.96 -55.69
N ARG A 33 6.42 -14.99 -56.29
CA ARG A 33 5.22 -15.67 -55.82
C ARG A 33 5.41 -17.18 -55.96
N VAL A 34 5.19 -17.95 -54.91
CA VAL A 34 4.90 -19.40 -55.05
C VAL A 34 3.56 -19.66 -54.37
N LEU A 35 2.59 -19.98 -55.23
CA LEU A 35 1.25 -20.43 -54.87
C LEU A 35 1.33 -21.96 -54.60
N CYS A 36 1.06 -22.40 -53.39
CA CYS A 36 0.75 -23.81 -53.10
C CYS A 36 -0.72 -23.92 -52.77
N ALA A 37 -1.51 -24.38 -53.75
CA ALA A 37 -2.89 -24.81 -53.59
C ALA A 37 -2.90 -26.23 -53.00
N ILE A 38 -3.48 -26.40 -51.83
CA ILE A 38 -3.81 -27.73 -51.28
C ILE A 38 -5.32 -27.98 -51.52
N LEU A 39 -5.56 -28.90 -52.42
CA LEU A 39 -6.89 -29.41 -52.76
C LEU A 39 -7.33 -30.42 -51.68
N VAL A 40 -8.37 -30.11 -50.91
CA VAL A 40 -9.01 -31.10 -49.99
C VAL A 40 -10.21 -31.72 -50.71
N LEU A 41 -10.06 -32.98 -51.05
CA LEU A 41 -11.15 -33.81 -51.56
C LEU A 41 -12.14 -34.12 -50.43
N VAL A 42 -13.39 -33.67 -50.60
CA VAL A 42 -14.52 -34.10 -49.76
C VAL A 42 -15.15 -35.33 -50.40
N THR A 43 -14.98 -36.49 -49.79
CA THR A 43 -15.70 -37.71 -50.17
C THR A 43 -17.02 -37.77 -49.40
N PHE A 44 -18.12 -37.62 -50.12
CA PHE A 44 -19.46 -37.96 -49.61
C PHE A 44 -19.63 -39.47 -49.55
N GLY A 45 -19.67 -40.03 -48.32
CA GLY A 45 -20.10 -41.39 -48.06
C GLY A 45 -21.54 -41.42 -47.56
N ALA A 46 -22.45 -41.82 -48.41
CA ALA A 46 -23.83 -42.10 -48.00
C ALA A 46 -23.91 -43.49 -47.34
N CYS A 47 -24.30 -43.53 -46.07
CA CYS A 47 -24.72 -44.78 -45.41
C CYS A 47 -26.15 -44.71 -44.93
N LYS A 48 -26.87 -45.75 -45.28
CA LYS A 48 -28.31 -46.07 -45.13
C LYS A 48 -28.75 -46.13 -43.65
N ARG A 49 -29.95 -45.69 -43.43
CA ARG A 49 -30.75 -45.88 -42.21
C ARG A 49 -30.85 -47.35 -41.79
N SER A 50 -30.65 -47.60 -40.52
CA SER A 50 -31.34 -48.65 -39.80
C SER A 50 -31.81 -48.06 -38.45
N GLY A 51 -33.09 -48.22 -38.16
CA GLY A 51 -33.75 -47.65 -37.00
C GLY A 51 -33.38 -48.39 -35.73
N GLY A 52 -33.19 -47.62 -34.68
CA GLY A 52 -33.09 -48.08 -33.31
C GLY A 52 -33.50 -46.92 -32.42
N SER A 53 -34.71 -47.00 -31.86
CA SER A 53 -35.19 -46.10 -30.84
C SER A 53 -34.37 -46.28 -29.59
N ALA A 54 -33.52 -45.29 -29.22
CA ALA A 54 -32.97 -45.15 -27.91
C ALA A 54 -33.42 -43.76 -27.39
N GLU A 55 -34.33 -43.76 -26.46
CA GLU A 55 -34.63 -42.60 -25.61
C GLU A 55 -33.34 -42.30 -24.80
N GLY A 56 -32.52 -41.40 -25.32
CA GLY A 56 -31.46 -40.79 -24.61
C GLY A 56 -31.95 -39.44 -24.13
N GLY A 57 -32.32 -39.32 -22.85
CA GLY A 57 -32.57 -38.05 -22.17
C GLY A 57 -31.30 -37.21 -22.26
N GLY A 58 -31.17 -36.41 -23.32
CA GLY A 58 -30.18 -35.34 -23.41
C GLY A 58 -30.59 -34.27 -22.40
N SER A 59 -29.88 -34.17 -21.30
CA SER A 59 -29.92 -33.00 -20.47
C SER A 59 -29.48 -31.83 -21.35
N ASN A 60 -30.42 -30.97 -21.73
CA ASN A 60 -30.19 -29.66 -22.32
C ASN A 60 -29.57 -28.77 -21.22
N GLU A 61 -28.33 -29.07 -20.79
CA GLU A 61 -27.57 -28.10 -20.04
C GLU A 61 -27.24 -26.96 -21.00
N ALA A 62 -27.79 -25.78 -20.70
CA ALA A 62 -27.43 -24.57 -21.39
C ALA A 62 -25.88 -24.42 -21.36
N PRO A 63 -25.27 -23.98 -22.46
CA PRO A 63 -23.81 -23.89 -22.51
C PRO A 63 -23.27 -23.07 -21.32
N GLN A 64 -22.34 -23.65 -20.58
CA GLN A 64 -21.73 -23.03 -19.40
C GLN A 64 -20.96 -21.75 -19.82
N GLN A 65 -21.44 -20.60 -19.40
CA GLN A 65 -20.76 -19.33 -19.62
C GLN A 65 -19.51 -19.29 -18.77
N SER A 66 -18.36 -18.91 -19.35
CA SER A 66 -17.12 -18.64 -18.60
C SER A 66 -16.88 -17.14 -18.52
N ILE A 67 -16.71 -16.62 -17.30
CA ILE A 67 -16.36 -15.21 -17.06
C ILE A 67 -15.00 -15.15 -16.36
N ARG A 68 -14.05 -14.51 -17.03
CA ARG A 68 -12.75 -14.18 -16.43
C ARG A 68 -12.90 -12.90 -15.60
N ILE A 69 -12.31 -12.89 -14.40
CA ILE A 69 -12.20 -11.73 -13.51
C ILE A 69 -10.74 -11.60 -13.16
N SER A 70 -10.07 -10.58 -13.64
CA SER A 70 -8.63 -10.41 -13.45
C SER A 70 -8.31 -9.20 -12.57
N PHE A 71 -7.55 -9.46 -11.50
CA PHE A 71 -7.16 -8.48 -10.50
C PHE A 71 -5.68 -8.12 -10.63
N GLY A 72 -5.38 -6.82 -10.62
CA GLY A 72 -4.05 -6.27 -10.40
C GLY A 72 -3.93 -5.77 -8.96
N VAL A 73 -3.15 -6.47 -8.14
CA VAL A 73 -2.96 -6.14 -6.72
C VAL A 73 -1.50 -5.79 -6.43
N GLN A 74 -1.22 -5.32 -5.23
CA GLN A 74 0.11 -4.96 -4.77
C GLN A 74 0.35 -5.61 -3.41
N ASP A 75 0.62 -6.93 -3.40
CA ASP A 75 0.72 -7.70 -2.15
C ASP A 75 1.83 -7.20 -1.22
N SER A 76 2.98 -6.79 -1.78
CA SER A 76 4.10 -6.23 -1.01
C SER A 76 3.81 -4.85 -0.41
N THR A 77 2.73 -4.19 -0.80
CA THR A 77 2.38 -2.85 -0.32
C THR A 77 1.25 -2.85 0.70
N ILE A 78 0.92 -3.89 1.33
CA ILE A 78 -0.12 -4.08 2.36
C ILE A 78 -1.33 -3.11 2.38
N SER A 79 -1.24 -1.94 1.73
CA SER A 79 -2.34 -0.97 1.60
C SER A 79 -3.58 -1.56 0.91
N CYS A 80 -3.39 -2.63 0.14
CA CYS A 80 -4.46 -3.39 -0.51
C CYS A 80 -4.81 -4.68 0.27
N ALA A 81 -4.38 -4.85 1.51
CA ALA A 81 -4.51 -6.13 2.23
C ALA A 81 -5.97 -6.63 2.26
N THR A 82 -6.93 -5.78 2.61
CA THR A 82 -8.35 -6.17 2.68
C THR A 82 -9.01 -6.35 1.32
N GLY A 83 -8.55 -5.62 0.28
CA GLY A 83 -9.08 -5.77 -1.08
C GLY A 83 -8.38 -6.82 -1.94
N GLY A 84 -7.20 -7.28 -1.53
CA GLY A 84 -6.39 -8.25 -2.26
C GLY A 84 -6.13 -9.52 -1.45
N ILE A 85 -5.16 -9.47 -0.55
CA ILE A 85 -4.67 -10.64 0.22
C ILE A 85 -5.81 -11.34 0.96
N LEU A 86 -6.59 -10.64 1.79
CA LEU A 86 -7.63 -11.27 2.59
C LEU A 86 -8.78 -11.81 1.74
N VAL A 87 -9.21 -11.06 0.73
CA VAL A 87 -10.26 -11.54 -0.18
C VAL A 87 -9.85 -12.84 -0.85
N ARG A 88 -8.60 -12.93 -1.31
CA ARG A 88 -8.06 -14.12 -1.96
C ARG A 88 -7.84 -15.29 -1.00
N GLU A 89 -7.07 -15.06 0.06
CA GLU A 89 -6.65 -16.14 0.97
C GLU A 89 -7.80 -16.75 1.78
N LEU A 90 -8.87 -15.97 1.99
CA LEU A 90 -10.07 -16.42 2.71
C LEU A 90 -11.21 -16.87 1.77
N GLY A 91 -11.02 -16.81 0.46
CA GLY A 91 -12.01 -17.20 -0.53
C GLY A 91 -13.30 -16.34 -0.47
N LEU A 92 -13.20 -15.09 -0.01
CA LEU A 92 -14.39 -14.27 0.26
C LEU A 92 -15.15 -13.90 -1.02
N LEU A 93 -14.46 -13.76 -2.14
CA LEU A 93 -15.12 -13.43 -3.41
C LEU A 93 -16.12 -14.51 -3.84
N ASP A 94 -15.76 -15.79 -3.71
CA ASP A 94 -16.62 -16.92 -4.10
C ASP A 94 -17.96 -16.96 -3.33
N LYS A 95 -17.95 -16.42 -2.11
CA LYS A 95 -19.15 -16.32 -1.27
C LYS A 95 -20.19 -15.37 -1.86
N TYR A 96 -19.76 -14.29 -2.50
CA TYR A 96 -20.61 -13.20 -2.97
C TYR A 96 -20.87 -13.21 -4.49
N LEU A 97 -20.09 -13.94 -5.28
CA LEU A 97 -20.28 -14.02 -6.73
C LEU A 97 -21.71 -14.46 -7.06
N PRO A 98 -22.38 -13.78 -8.01
CA PRO A 98 -23.76 -14.09 -8.37
C PRO A 98 -23.86 -15.50 -8.98
N LYS A 99 -24.87 -16.29 -8.52
CA LYS A 99 -25.11 -17.68 -8.93
C LYS A 99 -26.53 -17.89 -9.49
N THR A 100 -27.25 -16.81 -9.74
CA THR A 100 -28.66 -16.85 -10.19
C THR A 100 -28.87 -15.91 -11.38
N GLY A 101 -30.04 -15.95 -11.99
CA GLY A 101 -30.36 -15.12 -13.14
C GLY A 101 -29.41 -15.37 -14.32
N ARG A 102 -28.86 -14.33 -14.91
CA ARG A 102 -27.92 -14.44 -16.04
C ARG A 102 -26.62 -15.15 -15.70
N TYR A 103 -26.32 -15.38 -14.41
CA TYR A 103 -25.15 -16.06 -13.91
C TYR A 103 -25.37 -17.49 -13.43
N ALA A 104 -26.59 -18.07 -13.61
CA ALA A 104 -26.94 -19.39 -13.07
C ALA A 104 -26.00 -20.51 -13.53
N ASN A 105 -25.52 -20.45 -14.78
CA ASN A 105 -24.61 -21.45 -15.37
C ASN A 105 -23.22 -20.85 -15.64
N THR A 106 -22.77 -19.91 -14.80
CA THR A 106 -21.49 -19.25 -14.99
C THR A 106 -20.38 -19.97 -14.23
N ARG A 107 -19.29 -20.25 -14.94
CA ARG A 107 -18.01 -20.64 -14.35
C ARG A 107 -17.14 -19.38 -14.25
N TYR A 108 -16.73 -19.01 -13.04
CA TYR A 108 -15.83 -17.91 -12.81
C TYR A 108 -14.37 -18.38 -12.89
N GLN A 109 -13.52 -17.62 -13.59
CA GLN A 109 -12.07 -17.78 -13.65
C GLN A 109 -11.45 -16.55 -13.02
N ILE A 110 -11.02 -16.68 -11.77
CA ILE A 110 -10.47 -15.58 -10.98
C ILE A 110 -8.96 -15.62 -11.07
N GLU A 111 -8.36 -14.54 -11.56
CA GLU A 111 -6.92 -14.38 -11.71
C GLU A 111 -6.41 -13.21 -10.87
N TRP A 112 -5.38 -13.47 -10.06
CA TRP A 112 -4.71 -12.46 -9.24
C TRP A 112 -3.28 -12.27 -9.70
N LYS A 113 -2.90 -11.04 -10.03
CA LYS A 113 -1.54 -10.69 -10.43
C LYS A 113 -1.01 -9.60 -9.51
N SER A 114 0.11 -9.86 -8.84
CA SER A 114 0.77 -8.90 -7.95
C SER A 114 1.80 -8.07 -8.69
N PHE A 115 1.87 -6.78 -8.36
CA PHE A 115 2.75 -5.77 -8.92
C PHE A 115 3.42 -4.97 -7.79
N THR A 116 4.52 -4.30 -8.09
CA THR A 116 5.26 -3.50 -7.11
C THR A 116 4.73 -2.06 -6.97
N SER A 117 3.89 -1.60 -7.92
CA SER A 117 3.34 -0.24 -7.95
C SER A 117 2.16 -0.12 -8.93
N GLY A 118 1.48 1.03 -8.95
CA GLY A 118 0.32 1.28 -9.82
C GLY A 118 0.60 1.34 -11.33
N PRO A 119 1.69 1.97 -11.83
CA PRO A 119 1.91 2.12 -13.27
C PRO A 119 1.93 0.81 -14.07
N PRO A 120 2.58 -0.29 -13.63
CA PRO A 120 2.50 -1.57 -14.34
C PRO A 120 1.08 -2.15 -14.37
N ILE A 121 0.26 -1.94 -13.31
CA ILE A 121 -1.16 -2.33 -13.32
C ILE A 121 -1.89 -1.60 -14.44
N THR A 122 -1.68 -0.29 -14.57
CA THR A 122 -2.27 0.54 -15.64
C THR A 122 -1.93 0.00 -17.02
N THR A 123 -0.66 -0.38 -17.25
CA THR A 123 -0.22 -0.96 -18.52
C THR A 123 -1.00 -2.23 -18.86
N ASP A 124 -1.15 -3.14 -17.91
CA ASP A 124 -1.88 -4.40 -18.14
C ASP A 124 -3.40 -4.18 -18.22
N MET A 125 -3.96 -3.18 -17.52
CA MET A 125 -5.37 -2.79 -17.66
C MET A 125 -5.68 -2.23 -19.06
N VAL A 126 -4.87 -1.29 -19.56
CA VAL A 126 -5.02 -0.73 -20.93
C VAL A 126 -4.91 -1.83 -21.98
N ALA A 127 -4.02 -2.79 -21.77
CA ALA A 127 -3.85 -3.96 -22.63
C ALA A 127 -4.97 -5.01 -22.51
N GLY A 128 -5.97 -4.82 -21.62
CA GLY A 128 -7.11 -5.76 -21.42
C GLY A 128 -6.74 -7.04 -20.69
N LYS A 129 -5.62 -7.07 -19.98
CA LYS A 129 -5.19 -8.23 -19.18
C LYS A 129 -5.71 -8.18 -17.75
N ILE A 130 -6.01 -7.01 -17.24
CA ILE A 130 -6.53 -6.75 -15.88
C ILE A 130 -7.85 -5.99 -16.00
N ASP A 131 -8.87 -6.42 -15.27
CA ASP A 131 -10.19 -5.80 -15.23
C ASP A 131 -10.31 -4.85 -14.03
N ILE A 132 -9.76 -5.25 -12.87
CA ILE A 132 -9.86 -4.56 -11.59
C ILE A 132 -8.44 -4.31 -11.06
N GLY A 133 -8.05 -3.05 -10.86
CA GLY A 133 -6.74 -2.65 -10.35
C GLY A 133 -6.85 -1.97 -8.98
N LEU A 134 -5.98 -2.33 -8.04
CA LEU A 134 -5.86 -1.67 -6.75
C LEU A 134 -4.63 -0.77 -6.77
N MET A 135 -4.82 0.54 -6.65
CA MET A 135 -3.72 1.50 -6.74
C MET A 135 -4.01 2.79 -5.99
N GLY A 136 -2.95 3.51 -5.65
CA GLY A 136 -3.05 4.80 -4.96
C GLY A 136 -3.69 5.89 -5.83
N ASP A 137 -3.96 7.02 -5.23
CA ASP A 137 -4.58 8.21 -5.83
C ASP A 137 -3.87 8.71 -7.10
N PHE A 138 -2.59 9.02 -6.99
CA PHE A 138 -1.79 9.55 -8.11
C PHE A 138 -1.71 8.57 -9.29
N PRO A 139 -1.36 7.27 -9.12
CA PRO A 139 -1.41 6.31 -10.20
C PRO A 139 -2.83 6.05 -10.73
N SER A 140 -3.89 6.24 -9.94
CA SER A 140 -5.28 6.13 -10.41
C SER A 140 -5.62 7.25 -11.41
N VAL A 141 -5.16 8.47 -11.15
CA VAL A 141 -5.29 9.59 -12.09
C VAL A 141 -4.50 9.33 -13.37
N ALA A 142 -3.26 8.86 -13.24
CA ALA A 142 -2.45 8.47 -14.40
C ALA A 142 -3.09 7.33 -15.21
N ASN A 143 -3.79 6.40 -14.55
CA ASN A 143 -4.59 5.36 -15.18
C ASN A 143 -5.73 5.94 -16.02
N ALA A 144 -6.54 6.84 -15.42
CA ALA A 144 -7.64 7.47 -16.14
C ALA A 144 -7.17 8.23 -17.39
N ASP A 145 -6.04 8.96 -17.31
CA ASP A 145 -5.43 9.66 -18.42
C ASP A 145 -4.94 8.69 -19.52
N ALA A 146 -4.28 7.59 -19.12
CA ALA A 146 -3.82 6.56 -20.06
C ALA A 146 -4.98 5.85 -20.78
N PHE A 147 -6.06 5.56 -20.06
CA PHE A 147 -7.28 4.99 -20.64
C PHE A 147 -7.90 5.93 -21.68
N LYS A 148 -8.02 7.21 -21.35
CA LYS A 148 -8.53 8.23 -22.27
C LYS A 148 -7.65 8.35 -23.51
N ALA A 149 -6.34 8.35 -23.36
CA ALA A 149 -5.40 8.36 -24.49
C ALA A 149 -5.55 7.12 -25.39
N ALA A 150 -5.97 5.99 -24.83
CA ALA A 150 -6.26 4.75 -25.56
C ALA A 150 -7.70 4.68 -26.13
N GLY A 151 -8.50 5.75 -26.02
CA GLY A 151 -9.91 5.76 -26.43
C GLY A 151 -10.83 4.88 -25.57
N LYS A 152 -10.41 4.58 -24.34
CA LYS A 152 -11.10 3.74 -23.36
C LYS A 152 -11.46 4.55 -22.10
N ARG A 153 -12.16 3.92 -21.17
CA ARG A 153 -12.50 4.49 -19.86
C ARG A 153 -12.21 3.52 -18.73
N SER A 154 -11.80 4.05 -17.61
CA SER A 154 -11.79 3.38 -16.31
C SER A 154 -12.57 4.21 -15.30
N VAL A 155 -13.01 3.58 -14.22
CA VAL A 155 -13.78 4.22 -13.14
C VAL A 155 -13.17 3.88 -11.78
N TYR A 156 -13.16 4.85 -10.87
CA TYR A 156 -12.73 4.72 -9.49
C TYR A 156 -13.99 4.47 -8.62
N THR A 157 -14.12 3.27 -8.06
CA THR A 157 -15.41 2.80 -7.51
C THR A 157 -15.49 2.78 -6.00
N ALA A 158 -14.36 2.65 -5.32
CA ALA A 158 -14.29 2.60 -3.85
C ALA A 158 -12.87 2.92 -3.37
N VAL A 159 -12.73 3.29 -2.11
CA VAL A 159 -11.45 3.30 -1.39
C VAL A 159 -11.26 1.95 -0.71
N ILE A 160 -10.04 1.53 -0.46
CA ILE A 160 -9.69 0.34 0.34
C ILE A 160 -9.04 0.78 1.65
N ALA A 161 -8.12 1.72 1.55
CA ALA A 161 -7.46 2.35 2.69
C ALA A 161 -7.04 3.77 2.34
N GLY A 162 -6.94 4.64 3.34
CA GLY A 162 -6.51 6.01 3.11
C GLY A 162 -6.26 6.78 4.40
N SER A 163 -5.71 7.97 4.24
CA SER A 163 -5.54 8.96 5.29
C SER A 163 -6.07 10.30 4.80
N VAL A 164 -7.04 10.85 5.50
CA VAL A 164 -7.57 12.19 5.20
C VAL A 164 -6.55 13.29 5.46
N ASP A 165 -5.56 13.01 6.32
CA ASP A 165 -4.45 13.90 6.62
C ASP A 165 -3.21 13.64 5.75
N GLY A 166 -3.20 12.59 4.92
CA GLY A 166 -2.12 12.30 3.97
C GLY A 166 -1.01 11.37 4.46
N GLY A 167 -1.17 10.75 5.63
CA GLY A 167 -0.19 9.79 6.17
C GLY A 167 0.00 8.54 5.29
N GLY A 168 1.20 7.96 5.33
CA GLY A 168 1.54 6.73 4.59
C GLY A 168 2.45 6.92 3.38
N ASN A 169 2.71 8.18 2.95
CA ASN A 169 3.80 8.52 2.03
C ASN A 169 4.86 9.31 2.80
N ALA A 170 6.12 9.00 2.62
CA ALA A 170 7.18 9.67 3.37
C ALA A 170 8.48 9.80 2.58
N ILE A 171 9.39 10.63 3.09
CA ILE A 171 10.78 10.74 2.62
C ILE A 171 11.67 10.22 3.74
N LEU A 172 12.50 9.26 3.38
CA LEU A 172 13.40 8.55 4.28
C LEU A 172 14.85 8.86 3.91
N VAL A 173 15.69 8.84 4.93
CA VAL A 173 17.15 8.91 4.79
C VAL A 173 17.80 7.72 5.52
N PRO A 174 19.07 7.37 5.24
CA PRO A 174 19.78 6.38 6.05
C PRO A 174 19.65 6.70 7.55
N ALA A 175 19.61 5.69 8.41
CA ALA A 175 19.41 5.87 9.85
C ALA A 175 20.48 6.76 10.50
N ASP A 176 21.71 6.69 9.99
CA ASP A 176 22.89 7.46 10.42
C ASP A 176 23.14 8.75 9.62
N SER A 177 22.23 9.10 8.69
CA SER A 177 22.37 10.32 7.88
C SER A 177 22.33 11.59 8.75
N PRO A 178 23.14 12.62 8.44
CA PRO A 178 23.07 13.91 9.09
C PRO A 178 21.87 14.77 8.66
N VAL A 179 21.15 14.37 7.60
CA VAL A 179 19.98 15.08 7.06
C VAL A 179 18.84 15.02 8.07
N GLU A 180 18.37 16.14 8.59
CA GLU A 180 17.29 16.17 9.59
C GLU A 180 15.96 16.68 9.04
N SER A 181 15.98 17.36 7.89
CA SER A 181 14.80 17.97 7.30
C SER A 181 14.82 17.89 5.78
N LEU A 182 13.67 18.14 5.16
CA LEU A 182 13.54 18.18 3.71
C LEU A 182 14.45 19.27 3.08
N SER A 183 14.67 20.40 3.78
CA SER A 183 15.53 21.48 3.27
C SER A 183 17.00 21.07 3.13
N ASP A 184 17.46 20.07 3.87
CA ASP A 184 18.83 19.56 3.79
C ASP A 184 19.09 18.71 2.53
N LEU A 185 18.03 18.41 1.78
CA LEU A 185 18.10 17.62 0.55
C LEU A 185 18.37 18.44 -0.71
N LYS A 186 18.59 19.76 -0.61
CA LYS A 186 18.92 20.58 -1.79
C LYS A 186 20.21 20.11 -2.44
N GLY A 187 20.18 19.88 -3.76
CA GLY A 187 21.30 19.33 -4.53
C GLY A 187 21.58 17.84 -4.33
N LYS A 188 20.74 17.14 -3.55
CA LYS A 188 20.91 15.72 -3.21
C LYS A 188 20.22 14.80 -4.19
N GLN A 189 20.61 13.53 -4.16
CA GLN A 189 20.01 12.47 -4.97
C GLN A 189 18.88 11.79 -4.18
N ILE A 190 17.66 11.88 -4.74
CA ILE A 190 16.46 11.29 -4.15
C ILE A 190 15.89 10.26 -5.11
N SER A 191 15.73 9.04 -4.67
CA SER A 191 15.01 8.04 -5.46
C SER A 191 13.54 7.98 -5.07
N VAL A 192 12.69 7.57 -6.03
CA VAL A 192 11.25 7.37 -5.84
C VAL A 192 10.71 6.47 -6.94
N PRO A 193 9.71 5.62 -6.70
CA PRO A 193 9.01 4.91 -7.77
C PRO A 193 8.19 5.90 -8.62
N PHE A 194 8.66 6.21 -9.84
CA PHE A 194 8.00 7.21 -10.69
C PHE A 194 6.55 6.82 -10.99
N GLY A 195 5.65 7.80 -10.90
CA GLY A 195 4.21 7.61 -11.10
C GLY A 195 3.46 7.02 -9.91
N SER A 196 4.14 6.78 -8.77
CA SER A 196 3.51 6.36 -7.51
C SER A 196 2.94 7.54 -6.72
N SER A 197 2.14 7.26 -5.68
CA SER A 197 1.66 8.30 -4.73
C SER A 197 2.81 9.01 -4.03
N ALA A 198 3.90 8.29 -3.69
CA ALA A 198 5.12 8.89 -3.14
C ALA A 198 5.77 9.89 -4.09
N HIS A 199 5.75 9.61 -5.41
CA HIS A 199 6.25 10.57 -6.41
C HIS A 199 5.44 11.87 -6.38
N GLY A 200 4.10 11.78 -6.37
CA GLY A 200 3.24 12.95 -6.23
C GLY A 200 3.49 13.72 -4.94
N THR A 201 3.67 13.02 -3.82
CA THR A 201 3.98 13.62 -2.51
C THR A 201 5.33 14.32 -2.51
N LEU A 202 6.39 13.70 -3.04
CA LEU A 202 7.72 14.30 -3.15
C LEU A 202 7.69 15.59 -3.99
N LEU A 203 7.03 15.56 -5.15
CA LEU A 203 6.91 16.74 -6.02
C LEU A 203 6.21 17.92 -5.33
N ARG A 204 5.16 17.66 -4.55
CA ARG A 204 4.50 18.70 -3.77
C ARG A 204 5.41 19.23 -2.67
N ALA A 205 6.00 18.35 -1.88
CA ALA A 205 6.85 18.71 -0.76
C ALA A 205 8.05 19.59 -1.17
N VAL A 206 8.73 19.28 -2.27
CA VAL A 206 9.85 20.11 -2.74
C VAL A 206 9.40 21.45 -3.32
N ARG A 207 8.20 21.50 -3.93
CA ARG A 207 7.64 22.78 -4.42
C ARG A 207 7.17 23.70 -3.32
N GLU A 208 6.67 23.17 -2.20
CA GLU A 208 6.33 23.95 -1.00
C GLU A 208 7.56 24.68 -0.42
N LEU A 209 8.77 24.15 -0.65
CA LEU A 209 10.03 24.83 -0.37
C LEU A 209 10.43 25.86 -1.42
N GLY A 210 9.63 26.07 -2.47
CA GLY A 210 9.96 26.92 -3.59
C GLY A 210 10.98 26.34 -4.55
N TRP A 211 11.22 25.01 -4.52
CA TRP A 211 12.21 24.35 -5.35
C TRP A 211 11.62 23.85 -6.67
N ASP A 212 12.48 23.86 -7.69
CA ASP A 212 12.24 23.18 -8.97
C ASP A 212 12.76 21.73 -8.86
N PRO A 213 11.88 20.71 -8.93
CA PRO A 213 12.30 19.30 -8.80
C PRO A 213 13.28 18.85 -9.88
N GLU A 214 13.36 19.55 -11.03
CA GLU A 214 14.30 19.22 -12.13
C GLU A 214 15.68 19.88 -11.97
N LYS A 215 15.80 20.89 -11.10
CA LYS A 215 17.05 21.69 -10.91
C LYS A 215 17.63 21.59 -9.53
N ASP A 216 16.77 21.60 -8.50
CA ASP A 216 17.22 21.72 -7.11
C ASP A 216 17.50 20.37 -6.45
N ILE A 217 17.09 19.26 -7.07
CA ILE A 217 17.35 17.89 -6.63
C ILE A 217 17.65 17.00 -7.83
N THR A 218 18.25 15.82 -7.59
CA THR A 218 18.44 14.79 -8.61
C THR A 218 17.46 13.64 -8.36
N LEU A 219 16.43 13.50 -9.22
CA LEU A 219 15.46 12.42 -9.11
C LEU A 219 15.92 11.16 -9.83
N VAL A 220 15.81 10.01 -9.14
CA VAL A 220 16.13 8.68 -9.68
C VAL A 220 14.90 7.78 -9.58
N SER A 221 14.52 7.12 -10.69
CA SER A 221 13.44 6.14 -10.67
C SER A 221 13.94 4.79 -10.16
N GLN A 222 13.42 4.35 -9.02
CA GLN A 222 13.71 3.03 -8.45
C GLN A 222 12.43 2.42 -7.89
N SER A 223 12.29 1.07 -7.95
CA SER A 223 11.23 0.39 -7.21
C SER A 223 11.49 0.50 -5.70
N PRO A 224 10.47 0.30 -4.85
CA PRO A 224 10.64 0.36 -3.40
C PRO A 224 11.82 -0.46 -2.87
N GLU A 225 11.94 -1.70 -3.28
CA GLU A 225 12.99 -2.63 -2.82
C GLU A 225 14.39 -2.20 -3.27
N VAL A 226 14.49 -1.70 -4.52
CA VAL A 226 15.76 -1.18 -5.07
C VAL A 226 16.14 0.11 -4.37
N GLY A 227 15.18 1.02 -4.16
CA GLY A 227 15.37 2.26 -3.41
C GLY A 227 15.81 2.01 -1.98
N GLY A 228 15.14 1.10 -1.26
CA GLY A 228 15.52 0.68 0.08
C GLY A 228 16.93 0.09 0.16
N THR A 229 17.32 -0.71 -0.84
CA THR A 229 18.70 -1.25 -0.92
C THR A 229 19.72 -0.15 -1.19
N SER A 230 19.40 0.78 -2.09
CA SER A 230 20.25 1.94 -2.42
C SER A 230 20.42 2.86 -1.21
N LEU A 231 19.34 3.07 -0.45
CA LEU A 231 19.38 3.85 0.79
C LEU A 231 20.29 3.20 1.84
N ARG A 232 20.09 1.89 2.09
CA ARG A 232 20.90 1.12 3.05
C ARG A 232 22.40 1.08 2.70
N THR A 233 22.73 1.17 1.43
CA THR A 233 24.11 1.15 0.92
C THR A 233 24.67 2.54 0.63
N HIS A 234 24.01 3.61 1.05
CA HIS A 234 24.38 5.03 0.86
C HIS A 234 24.65 5.40 -0.61
N LYS A 235 23.95 4.75 -1.56
CA LYS A 235 24.03 5.08 -2.99
C LYS A 235 23.13 6.25 -3.39
N ILE A 236 22.22 6.63 -2.51
CA ILE A 236 21.31 7.76 -2.62
C ILE A 236 21.23 8.45 -1.27
N ASP A 237 20.94 9.73 -1.26
CA ASP A 237 20.81 10.52 -0.03
C ASP A 237 19.46 10.33 0.65
N ALA A 238 18.39 10.15 -0.14
CA ALA A 238 17.05 9.94 0.35
C ALA A 238 16.22 9.03 -0.59
N HIS A 239 15.16 8.46 -0.05
CA HIS A 239 14.16 7.69 -0.80
C HIS A 239 12.76 8.14 -0.40
N ALA A 240 11.96 8.55 -1.38
CA ALA A 240 10.53 8.78 -1.16
C ALA A 240 9.76 7.50 -1.46
N ASP A 241 8.93 7.07 -0.54
CA ASP A 241 8.18 5.83 -0.70
C ASP A 241 6.79 5.91 -0.05
N PHE A 242 6.02 4.85 -0.22
CA PHE A 242 4.66 4.67 0.25
C PHE A 242 4.57 3.42 1.16
N VAL A 243 3.38 3.15 1.66
CA VAL A 243 3.07 1.97 2.50
C VAL A 243 3.54 0.68 1.84
N PRO A 244 4.22 -0.25 2.55
CA PRO A 244 4.62 -0.22 3.96
C PRO A 244 6.04 0.33 4.19
N TYR A 245 6.75 0.66 3.14
CA TYR A 245 8.19 0.89 3.14
C TYR A 245 8.59 2.07 4.01
N THR A 246 7.69 3.04 4.18
CA THR A 246 7.87 4.21 5.05
C THR A 246 8.06 3.86 6.52
N GLU A 247 7.55 2.70 6.96
CA GLU A 247 7.72 2.18 8.32
C GLU A 247 8.56 0.90 8.35
N LEU A 248 8.52 0.13 7.28
CA LEU A 248 9.27 -1.13 7.16
C LEU A 248 10.79 -0.89 7.23
N PHE A 249 11.29 0.14 6.56
CA PHE A 249 12.70 0.45 6.56
C PHE A 249 13.19 0.96 7.93
N PRO A 250 12.46 1.87 8.62
CA PRO A 250 12.72 2.17 10.02
C PRO A 250 12.61 0.94 10.93
N PHE A 251 11.56 0.12 10.82
CA PHE A 251 11.42 -1.09 11.62
C PHE A 251 12.63 -2.02 11.49
N ARG A 252 13.17 -2.14 10.28
CA ARG A 252 14.43 -2.87 9.99
C ARG A 252 15.70 -2.09 10.33
N LYS A 253 15.59 -0.90 10.94
CA LYS A 253 16.66 -0.09 11.53
C LYS A 253 17.74 0.44 10.58
N TYR A 254 17.47 0.54 9.28
CA TYR A 254 18.45 1.09 8.33
C TYR A 254 18.03 2.45 7.73
N ALA A 255 16.84 2.92 8.04
CA ALA A 255 16.35 4.22 7.60
C ALA A 255 15.57 4.95 8.71
N ARG A 256 15.35 6.25 8.53
CA ARG A 256 14.44 7.06 9.35
C ARG A 256 13.70 8.07 8.49
N LYS A 257 12.51 8.46 8.91
CA LYS A 257 11.72 9.50 8.24
C LYS A 257 12.21 10.89 8.60
N ILE A 258 12.18 11.78 7.60
CA ILE A 258 12.43 13.21 7.76
C ILE A 258 11.25 14.05 7.29
N TYR A 259 10.29 13.41 6.59
CA TYR A 259 9.03 14.00 6.14
C TYR A 259 7.97 12.91 6.07
N ASP A 260 6.75 13.23 6.47
CA ASP A 260 5.56 12.40 6.30
C ASP A 260 4.46 13.22 5.63
N GLY A 261 3.70 12.63 4.74
CA GLY A 261 2.64 13.29 3.98
C GLY A 261 1.54 13.90 4.84
N SER A 262 1.39 13.44 6.09
CA SER A 262 0.47 14.06 7.07
C SER A 262 0.80 15.52 7.38
N SER A 263 2.04 15.94 7.20
CA SER A 263 2.47 17.34 7.38
C SER A 263 1.90 18.28 6.32
N ALA A 264 1.56 17.77 5.14
CA ALA A 264 0.99 18.56 4.04
C ALA A 264 -0.54 18.63 4.08
N HIS A 265 -1.19 17.83 4.93
CA HIS A 265 -2.65 17.73 5.00
C HIS A 265 -3.33 17.50 3.63
N VAL A 266 -2.66 16.75 2.74
CA VAL A 266 -3.20 16.37 1.44
C VAL A 266 -3.69 14.92 1.53
N PRO A 267 -5.00 14.68 1.46
CA PRO A 267 -5.55 13.34 1.55
C PRO A 267 -4.93 12.38 0.54
N THR A 268 -4.67 11.15 1.00
CA THR A 268 -4.18 10.06 0.14
C THR A 268 -5.06 8.84 0.31
N SER A 269 -5.24 8.08 -0.77
CA SER A 269 -6.07 6.88 -0.75
C SER A 269 -5.53 5.81 -1.69
N VAL A 270 -5.85 4.57 -1.37
CA VAL A 270 -5.75 3.42 -2.28
C VAL A 270 -7.15 3.00 -2.64
N GLY A 271 -7.44 2.93 -3.93
CA GLY A 271 -8.77 2.66 -4.41
C GLY A 271 -8.86 1.53 -5.41
N VAL A 272 -10.09 1.20 -5.72
CA VAL A 272 -10.51 0.21 -6.70
C VAL A 272 -10.78 0.91 -8.01
N VAL A 273 -9.92 0.69 -9.01
CA VAL A 273 -10.08 1.18 -10.37
C VAL A 273 -10.50 0.02 -11.27
N ILE A 274 -11.57 0.19 -12.01
CA ILE A 274 -12.15 -0.87 -12.86
C ILE A 274 -12.23 -0.37 -14.29
N THR A 275 -12.00 -1.24 -15.27
CA THR A 275 -12.28 -0.91 -16.68
C THR A 275 -13.79 -0.69 -16.83
N SER A 276 -14.21 0.44 -17.45
CA SER A 276 -15.66 0.76 -17.58
C SER A 276 -16.40 -0.34 -18.29
N ASP A 277 -15.80 -0.96 -19.31
CA ASP A 277 -16.38 -2.06 -20.05
C ASP A 277 -16.71 -3.29 -19.16
N PHE A 278 -15.82 -3.66 -18.24
CA PHE A 278 -16.08 -4.73 -17.27
C PHE A 278 -17.16 -4.33 -16.27
N ALA A 279 -17.09 -3.12 -15.72
CA ALA A 279 -18.02 -2.63 -14.72
C ALA A 279 -19.45 -2.52 -15.27
N GLU A 280 -19.61 -2.08 -16.51
CA GLU A 280 -20.90 -1.97 -17.19
C GLU A 280 -21.49 -3.34 -17.60
N ARG A 281 -20.63 -4.27 -18.03
CA ARG A 281 -21.06 -5.62 -18.38
C ARG A 281 -21.39 -6.50 -17.17
N HIS A 282 -20.69 -6.29 -16.05
CA HIS A 282 -20.76 -7.16 -14.87
C HIS A 282 -20.91 -6.38 -13.56
N PRO A 283 -21.89 -5.47 -13.42
CA PRO A 283 -22.05 -4.65 -12.22
C PRO A 283 -22.25 -5.50 -10.95
N GLU A 284 -22.93 -6.66 -11.07
CA GLU A 284 -23.17 -7.55 -9.93
C GLU A 284 -21.86 -8.21 -9.43
N ILE A 285 -20.89 -8.45 -10.32
CA ILE A 285 -19.55 -8.96 -9.93
C ILE A 285 -18.76 -7.87 -9.20
N VAL A 286 -18.86 -6.62 -9.66
CA VAL A 286 -18.22 -5.48 -8.96
C VAL A 286 -18.81 -5.32 -7.55
N VAL A 287 -20.13 -5.38 -7.42
CA VAL A 287 -20.81 -5.33 -6.11
C VAL A 287 -20.38 -6.52 -5.23
N ALA A 288 -20.31 -7.72 -5.77
CA ALA A 288 -19.86 -8.92 -5.06
C ALA A 288 -18.41 -8.76 -4.53
N TYR A 289 -17.51 -8.21 -5.35
CA TYR A 289 -16.14 -7.95 -4.94
C TYR A 289 -16.06 -6.91 -3.80
N LEU A 290 -16.81 -5.81 -3.89
CA LEU A 290 -16.84 -4.80 -2.83
C LEU A 290 -17.43 -5.35 -1.52
N ARG A 291 -18.45 -6.22 -1.58
CA ARG A 291 -18.97 -6.92 -0.39
C ARG A 291 -17.92 -7.85 0.24
N ALA A 292 -17.12 -8.53 -0.59
CA ALA A 292 -16.01 -9.35 -0.11
C ALA A 292 -14.95 -8.49 0.59
N THR A 293 -14.66 -7.27 0.10
CA THR A 293 -13.74 -6.34 0.77
C THR A 293 -14.29 -5.84 2.11
N PHE A 294 -15.59 -5.59 2.23
CA PHE A 294 -16.22 -5.18 3.50
C PHE A 294 -16.14 -6.30 4.55
N GLU A 295 -16.35 -7.57 4.14
CA GLU A 295 -16.15 -8.68 5.06
C GLU A 295 -14.69 -8.83 5.49
N ALA A 296 -13.75 -8.69 4.56
CA ALA A 296 -12.32 -8.71 4.88
C ALA A 296 -11.94 -7.60 5.87
N ASP A 297 -12.50 -6.39 5.70
CA ASP A 297 -12.28 -5.26 6.60
C ASP A 297 -12.85 -5.53 8.00
N ARG A 298 -14.07 -6.05 8.08
CA ARG A 298 -14.69 -6.46 9.36
C ARG A 298 -13.83 -7.50 10.07
N LEU A 299 -13.41 -8.56 9.37
CA LEU A 299 -12.57 -9.61 9.94
C LEU A 299 -11.26 -9.05 10.48
N PHE A 300 -10.61 -8.14 9.74
CA PHE A 300 -9.38 -7.49 10.19
C PHE A 300 -9.62 -6.59 11.41
N THR A 301 -10.77 -5.93 11.48
CA THR A 301 -11.15 -5.11 12.64
C THR A 301 -11.39 -5.95 13.88
N ASP A 302 -12.01 -7.13 13.73
CA ASP A 302 -12.32 -8.05 14.82
C ASP A 302 -11.04 -8.68 15.43
N ASP A 303 -10.01 -8.94 14.61
CA ASP A 303 -8.75 -9.56 15.07
C ASP A 303 -7.54 -9.04 14.29
N PRO A 304 -7.10 -7.79 14.56
CA PRO A 304 -6.05 -7.14 13.78
C PRO A 304 -4.68 -7.83 13.88
N GLU A 305 -4.37 -8.47 15.01
CA GLU A 305 -3.11 -9.21 15.17
C GLU A 305 -3.07 -10.45 14.26
N LYS A 306 -4.12 -11.28 14.33
CA LYS A 306 -4.26 -12.50 13.51
C LYS A 306 -4.15 -12.18 12.02
N TYR A 307 -4.85 -11.14 11.57
CA TYR A 307 -4.86 -10.82 10.15
C TYR A 307 -3.61 -10.07 9.71
N SER A 308 -2.93 -9.35 10.61
CA SER A 308 -1.57 -8.84 10.35
C SER A 308 -0.56 -9.99 10.14
N GLU A 309 -0.64 -11.05 10.92
CA GLU A 309 0.19 -12.25 10.73
C GLU A 309 -0.14 -13.02 9.43
N LEU A 310 -1.43 -13.07 9.04
CA LEU A 310 -1.81 -13.63 7.74
C LEU A 310 -1.23 -12.81 6.59
N VAL A 311 -1.31 -11.47 6.67
CA VAL A 311 -0.73 -10.57 5.66
C VAL A 311 0.78 -10.74 5.60
N GLN A 312 1.48 -10.84 6.74
CA GLN A 312 2.93 -11.15 6.77
C GLN A 312 3.25 -12.45 6.04
N LYS A 313 2.49 -13.51 6.28
CA LYS A 313 2.73 -14.82 5.65
C LYS A 313 2.70 -14.76 4.13
N VAL A 314 1.87 -13.88 3.57
CA VAL A 314 1.69 -13.75 2.11
C VAL A 314 2.63 -12.70 1.52
N SER A 315 2.76 -11.54 2.16
CA SER A 315 3.50 -10.39 1.63
C SER A 315 4.99 -10.38 2.00
N GLY A 316 5.37 -11.07 3.08
CA GLY A 316 6.71 -10.98 3.66
C GLY A 316 6.97 -9.68 4.45
N VAL A 317 5.95 -8.83 4.62
CA VAL A 317 6.02 -7.62 5.46
C VAL A 317 5.71 -8.01 6.90
N GLU A 318 6.52 -7.60 7.85
CA GLU A 318 6.37 -7.94 9.26
C GLU A 318 5.00 -7.52 9.80
N ALA A 319 4.35 -8.41 10.56
CA ALA A 319 3.00 -8.22 11.08
C ALA A 319 2.89 -6.95 11.93
N GLU A 320 3.97 -6.59 12.61
CA GLU A 320 4.08 -5.37 13.39
C GLU A 320 3.92 -4.10 12.53
N VAL A 321 4.46 -4.12 11.33
CA VAL A 321 4.31 -3.03 10.35
C VAL A 321 2.90 -3.01 9.79
N VAL A 322 2.32 -4.17 9.47
CA VAL A 322 0.92 -4.28 9.02
C VAL A 322 -0.04 -3.72 10.06
N TYR A 323 0.13 -4.12 11.34
CA TYR A 323 -0.66 -3.63 12.47
C TYR A 323 -0.48 -2.12 12.68
N MET A 324 0.74 -1.59 12.50
CA MET A 324 1.00 -0.17 12.59
C MET A 324 0.19 0.64 11.59
N PHE A 325 0.06 0.14 10.36
CA PHE A 325 -0.70 0.84 9.33
C PHE A 325 -2.20 0.67 9.46
N GLN A 326 -2.70 -0.54 9.69
CA GLN A 326 -4.11 -0.89 9.52
C GLN A 326 -4.81 -1.31 10.81
N GLY A 327 -4.08 -1.46 11.91
CA GLY A 327 -4.63 -1.79 13.22
C GLY A 327 -5.32 -0.59 13.89
N PRO A 328 -5.77 -0.76 15.16
CA PRO A 328 -6.35 0.32 15.95
C PRO A 328 -5.45 1.56 16.01
N ALA A 329 -6.02 2.74 15.80
CA ALA A 329 -5.32 4.02 15.65
C ALA A 329 -4.15 3.96 14.65
N GLY A 330 -4.32 3.20 13.55
CA GLY A 330 -3.30 3.01 12.52
C GLY A 330 -3.08 4.25 11.65
N ILE A 331 -1.97 4.26 10.91
CA ILE A 331 -1.57 5.37 10.03
C ILE A 331 -2.59 5.58 8.91
N GLN A 332 -3.14 4.51 8.36
CA GLN A 332 -4.20 4.56 7.36
C GLN A 332 -5.45 3.89 7.90
N ARG A 333 -6.58 4.55 7.70
CA ARG A 333 -7.88 3.95 7.96
C ARG A 333 -8.24 3.06 6.77
N ARG A 334 -8.69 1.86 7.06
CA ARG A 334 -9.44 1.05 6.09
C ARG A 334 -10.81 1.69 5.95
N ASP A 335 -11.13 2.14 4.75
CA ASP A 335 -12.34 2.90 4.47
C ASP A 335 -12.76 2.62 3.03
N TYR A 336 -13.99 2.20 2.84
CA TYR A 336 -14.54 1.94 1.51
C TYR A 336 -15.28 3.14 0.92
N SER A 337 -15.49 4.20 1.71
CA SER A 337 -16.27 5.35 1.29
C SER A 337 -15.45 6.36 0.48
N LEU A 338 -16.13 6.98 -0.46
CA LEU A 338 -15.57 8.03 -1.32
C LEU A 338 -15.79 9.41 -0.68
N LYS A 339 -15.20 9.61 0.51
CA LYS A 339 -15.24 10.86 1.25
C LYS A 339 -14.86 12.06 0.37
N PRO A 340 -15.44 13.25 0.63
CA PRO A 340 -15.07 14.48 -0.07
C PRO A 340 -13.56 14.74 -0.08
N GLU A 341 -12.85 14.42 1.01
CA GLU A 341 -11.40 14.57 1.13
C GLU A 341 -10.65 13.67 0.15
N PHE A 342 -11.07 12.42 -0.03
CA PHE A 342 -10.43 11.54 -1.00
C PHE A 342 -10.67 12.01 -2.44
N ARG A 343 -11.85 12.58 -2.75
CA ARG A 343 -12.09 13.24 -4.04
C ARG A 343 -11.16 14.43 -4.23
N LYS A 344 -10.99 15.28 -3.20
CA LYS A 344 -10.03 16.39 -3.19
C LYS A 344 -8.58 15.89 -3.34
N GLY A 345 -8.23 14.75 -2.75
CA GLY A 345 -6.95 14.07 -2.96
C GLY A 345 -6.72 13.71 -4.44
N LEU A 346 -7.72 13.15 -5.11
CA LEU A 346 -7.68 12.88 -6.55
C LEU A 346 -7.55 14.17 -7.40
N GLU A 347 -8.28 15.25 -7.07
CA GLU A 347 -8.15 16.56 -7.73
C GLU A 347 -6.73 17.13 -7.56
N THR A 348 -6.16 17.02 -6.36
CA THR A 348 -4.78 17.42 -6.08
C THR A 348 -3.77 16.55 -6.88
N ALA A 349 -4.05 15.26 -7.02
CA ALA A 349 -3.26 14.38 -7.87
C ALA A 349 -3.34 14.77 -9.35
N VAL A 350 -4.52 15.15 -9.86
CA VAL A 350 -4.69 15.71 -11.22
C VAL A 350 -3.85 16.97 -11.41
N ALA A 351 -3.93 17.92 -10.48
CA ALA A 351 -3.16 19.17 -10.53
C ALA A 351 -1.63 18.90 -10.49
N THR A 352 -1.19 17.93 -9.67
CA THR A 352 0.22 17.55 -9.58
C THR A 352 0.67 16.85 -10.86
N PHE A 353 -0.14 15.96 -11.42
CA PHE A 353 0.17 15.24 -12.66
C PHE A 353 0.22 16.17 -13.87
N ALA A 354 -0.65 17.19 -13.92
CA ALA A 354 -0.63 18.21 -14.96
C ALA A 354 0.67 19.02 -15.03
N GLN A 355 1.43 19.07 -13.93
CA GLN A 355 2.75 19.71 -13.90
C GLN A 355 3.86 18.84 -14.51
N LEU A 356 3.64 17.53 -14.61
CA LEU A 356 4.56 16.59 -15.28
C LEU A 356 4.24 16.43 -16.77
N LYS A 357 2.97 16.59 -17.12
CA LYS A 357 2.47 16.34 -18.48
C LYS A 357 1.60 17.52 -18.91
N LYS A 358 1.96 18.19 -20.00
CA LYS A 358 1.28 19.42 -20.50
C LYS A 358 -0.22 19.26 -20.80
N THR A 359 -0.69 18.05 -21.06
CA THR A 359 -2.08 17.77 -21.45
C THR A 359 -2.64 16.64 -20.57
N VAL A 360 -3.07 16.96 -19.38
CA VAL A 360 -3.87 16.05 -18.52
C VAL A 360 -5.33 16.47 -18.63
N SER A 361 -6.21 15.53 -18.93
CA SER A 361 -7.64 15.81 -19.04
C SER A 361 -8.47 14.75 -18.30
N VAL A 362 -8.24 14.65 -16.99
CA VAL A 362 -9.01 13.81 -16.09
C VAL A 362 -10.00 14.70 -15.34
N ASP A 363 -11.29 14.42 -15.49
CA ASP A 363 -12.35 15.01 -14.68
C ASP A 363 -12.70 13.99 -13.58
N VAL A 364 -12.43 14.36 -12.34
CA VAL A 364 -12.66 13.51 -11.15
C VAL A 364 -14.14 13.16 -11.01
N ASN A 365 -15.07 14.06 -11.41
CA ASN A 365 -16.50 13.80 -11.31
C ASN A 365 -16.99 12.71 -12.25
N THR A 366 -16.34 12.55 -13.41
CA THR A 366 -16.65 11.48 -14.35
C THR A 366 -15.82 10.22 -14.12
N PHE A 367 -14.69 10.35 -13.43
CA PHE A 367 -13.81 9.23 -13.09
C PHE A 367 -14.31 8.46 -11.87
N VAL A 368 -14.87 9.15 -10.87
CA VAL A 368 -15.41 8.52 -9.65
C VAL A 368 -16.86 8.09 -9.87
N ASP A 369 -17.13 6.81 -9.61
CA ASP A 369 -18.47 6.21 -9.72
C ASP A 369 -18.80 5.42 -8.44
N ASP A 370 -19.55 6.03 -7.54
CA ASP A 370 -19.92 5.46 -6.24
C ASP A 370 -21.16 4.55 -6.26
N ARG A 371 -21.79 4.35 -7.42
CA ARG A 371 -23.00 3.50 -7.53
C ARG A 371 -22.75 2.07 -7.04
N TYR A 372 -21.60 1.52 -7.37
CA TYR A 372 -21.23 0.15 -7.01
C TYR A 372 -21.01 -0.02 -5.51
N VAL A 373 -20.25 0.89 -4.89
CA VAL A 373 -19.98 0.83 -3.45
C VAL A 373 -21.23 1.12 -2.63
N ARG A 374 -22.10 2.03 -3.06
CA ARG A 374 -23.40 2.27 -2.44
C ARG A 374 -24.30 1.03 -2.51
N GLN A 375 -24.36 0.36 -3.66
CA GLN A 375 -25.12 -0.87 -3.80
C GLN A 375 -24.53 -1.99 -2.93
N ALA A 376 -23.23 -2.15 -2.91
CA ALA A 376 -22.55 -3.12 -2.05
C ALA A 376 -22.82 -2.87 -0.56
N ALA A 377 -22.78 -1.62 -0.11
CA ALA A 377 -23.09 -1.24 1.27
C ALA A 377 -24.54 -1.59 1.62
N LYS A 378 -25.49 -1.21 0.75
CA LYS A 378 -26.92 -1.55 0.91
C LYS A 378 -27.14 -3.06 1.04
N GLU A 379 -26.57 -3.87 0.16
CA GLU A 379 -26.68 -5.33 0.20
C GLU A 379 -25.97 -5.98 1.40
N SER A 380 -25.01 -5.27 1.98
CA SER A 380 -24.31 -5.71 3.20
C SER A 380 -24.96 -5.19 4.49
N GLY A 381 -26.05 -4.42 4.41
CA GLY A 381 -26.73 -3.83 5.57
C GLY A 381 -25.94 -2.69 6.21
N LEU A 382 -25.04 -2.02 5.46
CA LEU A 382 -24.23 -0.91 5.93
C LEU A 382 -24.85 0.44 5.52
N ASP A 383 -24.81 1.41 6.43
CA ASP A 383 -25.19 2.78 6.14
C ASP A 383 -24.02 3.55 5.52
N TYR A 384 -24.01 3.67 4.21
CA TYR A 384 -22.93 4.32 3.48
C TYR A 384 -22.82 5.82 3.80
N ASP A 385 -23.95 6.52 3.99
CA ASP A 385 -23.93 7.96 4.24
C ASP A 385 -23.47 8.27 5.67
N ALA A 386 -23.84 7.44 6.66
CA ALA A 386 -23.26 7.51 8.00
C ALA A 386 -21.75 7.25 7.96
N HIS A 387 -21.30 6.28 7.16
CA HIS A 387 -19.86 5.97 7.01
C HIS A 387 -19.09 7.10 6.33
N LEU A 388 -19.69 7.79 5.35
CA LEU A 388 -19.10 9.00 4.73
C LEU A 388 -18.82 10.11 5.76
N ALA A 389 -19.67 10.25 6.77
CA ALA A 389 -19.55 11.27 7.82
C ALA A 389 -18.63 10.85 8.98
N ASP A 390 -18.23 9.59 9.04
CA ASP A 390 -17.38 9.07 10.13
C ASP A 390 -15.89 9.26 9.81
N TYR A 391 -15.23 10.14 10.55
CA TYR A 391 -13.80 10.44 10.46
C TYR A 391 -13.00 9.91 11.66
N ALA A 392 -13.65 9.25 12.62
CA ALA A 392 -12.96 8.76 13.79
C ALA A 392 -11.89 7.70 13.40
N PRO A 393 -10.69 7.75 13.98
CA PRO A 393 -9.73 6.68 13.81
C PRO A 393 -10.30 5.36 14.36
N LEU A 394 -9.83 4.23 13.85
CA LEU A 394 -10.21 2.93 14.42
C LEU A 394 -9.85 2.91 15.91
N PRO A 395 -10.81 2.67 16.82
CA PRO A 395 -10.58 2.80 18.26
C PRO A 395 -9.60 1.73 18.77
N ILE A 396 -8.84 2.09 19.80
CA ILE A 396 -8.10 1.12 20.62
C ILE A 396 -9.13 0.54 21.59
N THR A 397 -9.69 -0.61 21.26
CA THR A 397 -10.75 -1.27 22.06
C THR A 397 -10.20 -2.02 23.26
N ALA A 398 -8.92 -2.40 23.25
CA ALA A 398 -8.27 -3.00 24.39
C ALA A 398 -8.22 -2.01 25.56
N PRO A 399 -8.58 -2.44 26.79
CA PRO A 399 -8.47 -1.58 27.97
C PRO A 399 -7.00 -1.28 28.26
N ASP A 400 -6.76 -0.17 28.97
CA ASP A 400 -5.44 0.16 29.50
C ASP A 400 -4.92 -1.00 30.37
N ALA A 401 -3.84 -1.62 29.97
CA ALA A 401 -3.28 -2.79 30.64
C ALA A 401 -2.79 -2.49 32.08
N ALA A 402 -2.55 -1.21 32.40
CA ALA A 402 -2.14 -0.81 33.75
C ALA A 402 -3.34 -0.63 34.71
N THR A 403 -4.49 -0.16 34.20
CA THR A 403 -5.62 0.25 35.05
C THR A 403 -6.93 -0.47 34.79
N GLY A 404 -7.04 -1.20 33.66
CA GLY A 404 -8.27 -1.84 33.20
C GLY A 404 -9.32 -0.86 32.65
N ARG A 405 -9.02 0.44 32.54
CA ARG A 405 -9.96 1.46 32.06
C ARG A 405 -9.93 1.60 30.54
N PRO A 406 -11.03 2.06 29.92
CA PRO A 406 -11.03 2.40 28.49
C PRO A 406 -9.99 3.48 28.16
N ILE A 407 -9.38 3.37 26.97
CA ILE A 407 -8.48 4.38 26.42
C ILE A 407 -9.33 5.34 25.59
N THR A 408 -9.38 6.60 26.00
CA THR A 408 -10.25 7.63 25.41
C THR A 408 -9.52 8.58 24.45
N ASP A 409 -8.21 8.73 24.63
CA ASP A 409 -7.38 9.58 23.76
C ASP A 409 -6.26 8.75 23.13
N PRO A 410 -6.38 8.34 21.85
CA PRO A 410 -5.35 7.59 21.16
C PRO A 410 -4.05 8.38 20.97
N LYS A 411 -4.07 9.73 20.97
CA LYS A 411 -2.84 10.55 20.83
C LYS A 411 -1.91 10.46 22.03
N LEU A 412 -2.44 10.09 23.20
CA LEU A 412 -1.66 9.88 24.42
C LEU A 412 -1.28 8.42 24.62
N ALA A 413 -1.98 7.52 23.93
CA ALA A 413 -1.85 6.10 24.12
C ALA A 413 -0.53 5.56 23.55
N ALA A 414 -0.11 4.42 24.11
CA ALA A 414 0.95 3.60 23.58
C ALA A 414 0.49 2.14 23.50
N GLN A 415 1.12 1.37 22.63
CA GLN A 415 0.81 -0.04 22.45
C GLN A 415 2.10 -0.86 22.42
N ILE A 416 2.09 -2.05 23.04
CA ILE A 416 3.24 -2.97 23.09
C ILE A 416 2.80 -4.32 22.54
N TRP A 417 3.41 -4.76 21.46
CA TRP A 417 3.27 -6.14 20.99
C TRP A 417 4.35 -6.99 21.64
N VAL A 418 3.97 -7.79 22.61
CA VAL A 418 4.89 -8.65 23.35
C VAL A 418 5.11 -9.93 22.56
N LYS A 419 6.35 -10.42 22.51
CA LYS A 419 6.68 -11.69 21.86
C LYS A 419 5.93 -12.84 22.55
N ASP A 420 5.41 -13.75 21.74
CA ASP A 420 4.64 -14.93 22.17
C ASP A 420 3.29 -14.59 22.84
N GLU A 421 2.83 -13.33 22.77
CA GLU A 421 1.47 -12.94 23.18
C GLU A 421 0.58 -12.71 21.93
N PRO A 422 -0.66 -13.25 21.95
CA PRO A 422 -1.53 -13.20 20.80
C PRO A 422 -2.16 -11.81 20.56
N LYS A 423 -2.12 -10.93 21.59
CA LYS A 423 -2.75 -9.62 21.56
C LYS A 423 -1.78 -8.52 21.95
N VAL A 424 -1.93 -7.38 21.29
CA VAL A 424 -1.20 -6.15 21.60
C VAL A 424 -1.76 -5.54 22.89
N ARG A 425 -0.88 -5.25 23.84
CA ARG A 425 -1.24 -4.54 25.06
C ARG A 425 -1.35 -3.06 24.76
N ALA A 426 -2.38 -2.41 25.28
CA ALA A 426 -2.59 -0.99 25.14
C ALA A 426 -2.44 -0.27 26.49
N TYR A 427 -1.94 0.96 26.45
CA TYR A 427 -1.69 1.80 27.62
C TYR A 427 -2.23 3.19 27.35
N ALA A 428 -2.91 3.78 28.31
CA ALA A 428 -3.50 5.12 28.18
C ALA A 428 -2.44 6.24 28.08
N THR A 429 -1.21 5.98 28.53
CA THR A 429 -0.10 6.94 28.47
C THR A 429 1.21 6.27 28.07
N ILE A 430 2.09 7.05 27.43
CA ILE A 430 3.44 6.61 27.07
C ILE A 430 4.24 6.24 28.32
N GLY A 431 4.06 6.98 29.45
CA GLY A 431 4.73 6.68 30.70
C GLY A 431 4.38 5.30 31.27
N ALA A 432 3.10 4.94 31.25
CA ALA A 432 2.65 3.61 31.68
C ALA A 432 3.25 2.49 30.81
N ALA A 433 3.28 2.69 29.49
CA ALA A 433 3.91 1.74 28.57
C ALA A 433 5.42 1.59 28.84
N PHE A 434 6.14 2.66 29.13
CA PHE A 434 7.58 2.59 29.43
C PHE A 434 7.89 1.88 30.74
N THR A 435 7.01 2.06 31.75
CA THR A 435 7.09 1.27 32.99
C THR A 435 6.88 -0.22 32.67
N ALA A 436 5.85 -0.56 31.91
CA ALA A 436 5.58 -1.93 31.50
C ALA A 436 6.71 -2.56 30.68
N LEU A 437 7.36 -1.81 29.78
CA LEU A 437 8.54 -2.31 29.05
C LEU A 437 9.71 -2.68 29.99
N SER A 438 9.88 -1.95 31.08
CA SER A 438 10.91 -2.24 32.06
C SER A 438 10.57 -3.49 32.88
N GLU A 439 9.30 -3.67 33.25
CA GLU A 439 8.81 -4.87 33.92
C GLU A 439 8.92 -6.11 33.02
N LEU A 440 8.55 -5.98 31.74
CA LEU A 440 8.73 -7.04 30.73
C LEU A 440 10.20 -7.46 30.62
N ALA A 441 11.12 -6.50 30.51
CA ALA A 441 12.55 -6.78 30.44
C ALA A 441 13.04 -7.49 31.72
N SER A 442 12.60 -7.04 32.90
CA SER A 442 12.94 -7.66 34.17
C SER A 442 12.41 -9.09 34.32
N SER A 443 11.30 -9.40 33.67
CA SER A 443 10.71 -10.76 33.63
C SER A 443 11.22 -11.62 32.47
N GLY A 444 12.22 -11.15 31.72
CA GLY A 444 12.78 -11.87 30.56
C GLY A 444 11.90 -11.88 29.31
N LYS A 445 10.82 -11.08 29.29
CA LYS A 445 9.96 -10.92 28.11
C LYS A 445 10.49 -9.83 27.17
N THR A 446 10.24 -9.97 25.89
CA THR A 446 10.69 -9.04 24.84
C THR A 446 9.50 -8.47 24.08
N ALA A 447 9.51 -7.17 23.81
CA ALA A 447 8.57 -6.55 22.88
C ALA A 447 9.00 -6.81 21.44
N ARG A 448 8.06 -7.21 20.58
CA ARG A 448 8.25 -7.29 19.12
C ARG A 448 8.23 -5.87 18.53
N ALA A 449 7.31 -5.04 18.99
CA ALA A 449 7.21 -3.63 18.63
C ALA A 449 6.57 -2.83 19.77
N THR A 450 6.91 -1.55 19.82
CA THR A 450 6.24 -0.56 20.68
C THR A 450 5.82 0.62 19.81
N TYR A 451 4.55 1.02 19.96
CA TYR A 451 3.96 2.11 19.20
C TYR A 451 3.56 3.25 20.13
N VAL A 452 3.78 4.47 19.67
CA VAL A 452 3.31 5.71 20.27
C VAL A 452 2.65 6.57 19.19
N HIS A 453 2.08 7.71 19.54
CA HIS A 453 1.45 8.59 18.56
C HIS A 453 2.09 9.98 18.59
N ASP A 454 2.30 10.55 17.42
CA ASP A 454 2.73 11.94 17.28
C ASP A 454 1.72 12.88 17.92
N ARG A 455 2.19 13.73 18.82
CA ARG A 455 1.32 14.61 19.62
C ARG A 455 0.55 15.61 18.75
N ASN A 456 1.13 16.08 17.66
CA ASN A 456 0.53 17.07 16.78
C ASN A 456 -0.50 16.42 15.84
N THR A 457 -0.07 15.39 15.10
CA THR A 457 -0.86 14.80 14.01
C THR A 457 -1.68 13.59 14.44
N GLY A 458 -1.31 12.91 15.53
CA GLY A 458 -1.88 11.61 15.91
C GLY A 458 -1.33 10.43 15.08
N LEU A 459 -0.34 10.66 14.21
CA LEU A 459 0.29 9.62 13.41
C LEU A 459 0.92 8.56 14.33
N LYS A 460 0.62 7.29 14.08
CA LYS A 460 1.26 6.20 14.82
C LYS A 460 2.75 6.10 14.44
N LEU A 461 3.61 5.99 15.44
CA LEU A 461 5.07 5.95 15.32
C LEU A 461 5.63 4.69 15.96
N LEU A 462 6.73 4.17 15.43
CA LEU A 462 7.59 3.24 16.15
C LEU A 462 8.30 4.00 17.29
N ALA A 463 8.16 3.50 18.50
CA ALA A 463 8.69 4.17 19.70
C ALA A 463 10.20 4.43 19.61
N ASP A 464 10.97 3.50 19.03
CA ASP A 464 12.44 3.61 18.87
C ASP A 464 12.88 4.82 18.04
N PHE A 465 12.00 5.35 17.18
CA PHE A 465 12.33 6.43 16.23
C PHE A 465 11.68 7.77 16.56
N ALA A 466 10.80 7.82 17.57
CA ALA A 466 10.18 9.05 18.02
C ALA A 466 11.14 9.93 18.82
N TYR A 467 10.87 11.23 18.82
CA TYR A 467 11.44 12.19 19.76
C TYR A 467 10.46 12.38 20.91
N TYR A 468 10.96 12.45 22.11
CA TYR A 468 10.15 12.57 23.32
C TYR A 468 10.44 13.85 24.07
N VAL A 469 9.41 14.45 24.63
CA VAL A 469 9.53 15.56 25.56
C VAL A 469 8.77 15.20 26.85
N ARG A 470 9.43 15.37 28.00
CA ARG A 470 8.78 15.33 29.30
C ARG A 470 8.18 16.71 29.58
N GLY A 471 6.89 16.79 29.73
CA GLY A 471 6.17 17.97 30.16
C GLY A 471 6.12 18.10 31.69
N GLU A 472 5.19 18.91 32.16
CA GLU A 472 4.93 19.05 33.59
C GLU A 472 4.36 17.75 34.18
N GLY A 473 4.79 17.40 35.38
CA GLY A 473 4.36 16.15 36.03
C GLY A 473 4.94 14.90 35.38
N SER A 474 4.07 13.94 35.07
CA SER A 474 4.43 12.65 34.44
C SER A 474 4.12 12.58 32.95
N GLU A 475 3.70 13.69 32.32
CA GLU A 475 3.37 13.72 30.91
C GLU A 475 4.60 13.45 30.04
N ILE A 476 4.46 12.55 29.08
CA ILE A 476 5.44 12.30 28.03
C ILE A 476 4.73 12.46 26.70
N ALA A 477 5.21 13.37 25.86
CA ALA A 477 4.73 13.55 24.50
C ALA A 477 5.75 12.98 23.50
N ALA A 478 5.25 12.34 22.43
CA ALA A 478 6.05 11.80 21.33
C ALA A 478 5.84 12.61 20.05
N PHE A 479 6.90 12.74 19.24
CA PHE A 479 6.91 13.49 17.99
C PHE A 479 7.70 12.75 16.91
N LEU A 480 7.24 12.86 15.67
CA LEU A 480 7.96 12.37 14.51
C LEU A 480 9.23 13.18 14.27
N LEU A 481 9.15 14.52 14.35
CA LEU A 481 10.24 15.42 14.02
C LEU A 481 10.81 16.09 15.26
N LYS A 482 12.15 16.22 15.33
CA LYS A 482 12.86 16.91 16.41
C LYS A 482 12.38 18.36 16.58
N LYS A 483 12.21 19.07 15.46
CA LYS A 483 11.72 20.46 15.43
C LYS A 483 10.38 20.62 16.15
N ASP A 484 9.46 19.66 15.97
CA ASP A 484 8.15 19.71 16.60
C ASP A 484 8.24 19.46 18.10
N ALA A 485 9.09 18.51 18.49
CA ALA A 485 9.41 18.26 19.89
C ALA A 485 10.03 19.49 20.57
N GLU A 486 10.97 20.17 19.93
CA GLU A 486 11.59 21.41 20.43
C GLU A 486 10.58 22.55 20.55
N THR A 487 9.67 22.69 19.57
CA THR A 487 8.63 23.73 19.59
C THR A 487 7.65 23.49 20.73
N TRP A 488 7.21 22.26 20.90
CA TRP A 488 6.32 21.86 21.98
C TRP A 488 6.99 22.08 23.36
N SER A 489 8.25 21.70 23.50
CA SER A 489 9.03 21.87 24.73
C SER A 489 9.07 23.34 25.17
N ARG A 490 9.34 24.26 24.26
CA ARG A 490 9.38 25.70 24.54
C ARG A 490 8.02 26.23 24.99
N ALA A 491 6.92 25.75 24.39
CA ALA A 491 5.57 26.22 24.69
C ALA A 491 5.03 25.67 26.03
N HIS A 492 5.50 24.51 26.49
CA HIS A 492 4.94 23.78 27.64
C HIS A 492 5.92 23.62 28.81
N LYS A 493 7.00 24.42 28.88
CA LYS A 493 8.05 24.29 29.90
C LYS A 493 8.59 22.87 30.04
N GLY A 494 8.59 22.13 28.93
CA GLY A 494 9.09 20.78 28.87
C GLY A 494 10.61 20.68 28.91
N ALA A 495 11.13 19.51 29.22
CA ALA A 495 12.54 19.20 29.09
C ALA A 495 12.99 19.22 27.61
N ALA A 496 14.30 19.29 27.36
CA ALA A 496 14.83 19.15 26.02
C ALA A 496 14.40 17.80 25.39
N PRO A 497 14.16 17.75 24.06
CA PRO A 497 13.84 16.51 23.38
C PRO A 497 14.90 15.44 23.60
N ALA A 498 14.45 14.22 23.82
CA ALA A 498 15.28 13.04 24.07
C ALA A 498 14.87 11.88 23.14
N ARG A 499 15.74 10.90 23.02
CA ARG A 499 15.43 9.65 22.31
C ARG A 499 14.82 8.61 23.25
N PHE A 500 14.28 7.55 22.68
CA PHE A 500 13.56 6.48 23.36
C PHE A 500 14.32 5.93 24.59
N ASP A 501 15.59 5.56 24.43
CA ASP A 501 16.38 4.96 25.51
C ASP A 501 16.61 5.93 26.69
N ASP A 502 16.82 7.21 26.39
CA ASP A 502 17.04 8.26 27.42
C ASP A 502 15.77 8.50 28.27
N VAL A 503 14.60 8.47 27.62
CA VAL A 503 13.32 8.71 28.28
C VAL A 503 12.85 7.47 29.04
N ARG A 504 13.00 6.30 28.46
CA ARG A 504 12.66 5.01 29.07
C ARG A 504 13.46 4.77 30.36
N GLY A 505 14.77 4.95 30.31
CA GLY A 505 15.65 4.77 31.48
C GLY A 505 15.31 5.67 32.67
N LYS A 506 14.90 6.91 32.41
CA LYS A 506 14.49 7.87 33.45
C LYS A 506 13.10 7.58 34.03
N SER A 507 12.21 6.90 33.31
CA SER A 507 10.88 6.52 33.79
C SER A 507 10.94 5.45 34.89
N VAL A 508 11.95 4.59 34.87
CA VAL A 508 12.18 3.58 35.92
C VAL A 508 12.69 4.20 37.23
N ALA A 509 13.42 5.32 37.14
CA ALA A 509 13.96 6.00 38.32
C ALA A 509 12.91 6.80 39.12
N VAL A 510 11.80 7.19 38.48
CA VAL A 510 10.70 7.94 39.15
C VAL A 510 9.66 7.01 39.79
N ALA A 511 9.62 5.74 39.39
CA ALA A 511 8.70 4.74 39.95
C ALA A 511 9.24 4.03 41.21
N LYS A 512 10.44 4.37 41.67
CA LYS A 512 11.02 3.98 42.95
C LYS A 512 10.86 5.12 43.97
#